data_efb847ddd265e977e699a8a062c84b49
#
_entry.id   efb847ddd265e977e699a8a062c84b49
#
_cell.length_a   1.000
_cell.length_b   1.000
_cell.length_c   1.000
_cell.angle_alpha   90.00
_cell.angle_beta   90.00
_cell.angle_gamma   90.00
#
_symmetry.space_group_name_H-M   'P 1'
#
loop_
_entity.id
_entity.type
_entity.pdbx_description
1 polymer ?
#
loop_
_entity_poly.entity_id
_entity_poly.type
_entity_poly.pdbx_seq_one_letter_code
_entity_poly.pdbx_strand_id
1 'polypeptide(L)'
;MVPASWTHPDAGIDRPPLVVPVLTRRVRLAVVAVAAGLVVLFAVAAWLDPYGPDGLPRAMGTHTQLGLPECNFLRLTGLPCPSCGMTTSFALLMHGDVLSSLRVNPVGTLLALTLLAAIPWSLVGAVRGRWLWVRTLEPWLLKAVIVFTGLALLRWAVLLGMRRWGTG
;
A
#
# COMPACT_ATOMS: atom_id res chain seq x y z
N MET A 1 68.67 -20.13 -12.96
CA MET A 1 67.83 -20.97 -12.10
C MET A 1 66.72 -20.10 -11.58
N VAL A 2 65.53 -20.18 -12.17
CA VAL A 2 64.32 -19.46 -11.74
C VAL A 2 63.46 -20.49 -11.03
N PRO A 3 63.07 -20.32 -9.75
CA PRO A 3 62.17 -21.27 -9.10
C PRO A 3 60.75 -21.07 -9.65
N ALA A 4 60.29 -22.12 -10.29
CA ALA A 4 58.87 -22.29 -10.58
C ALA A 4 58.13 -22.57 -9.28
N SER A 5 57.08 -21.80 -9.00
CA SER A 5 55.83 -22.20 -8.35
C SER A 5 55.05 -20.99 -7.89
N TRP A 6 54.60 -20.19 -8.81
CA TRP A 6 53.39 -19.37 -8.56
C TRP A 6 52.20 -20.27 -8.88
N THR A 7 51.96 -21.28 -8.04
CA THR A 7 50.66 -21.92 -7.99
C THR A 7 49.71 -20.85 -7.44
N HIS A 8 48.90 -20.25 -8.33
CA HIS A 8 47.74 -19.51 -7.91
C HIS A 8 46.91 -20.45 -7.04
N PRO A 9 46.68 -20.14 -5.77
CA PRO A 9 45.61 -20.78 -5.08
C PRO A 9 44.35 -20.25 -5.77
N ASP A 10 43.77 -21.04 -6.65
CA ASP A 10 42.35 -20.96 -6.95
C ASP A 10 41.65 -21.23 -5.62
N ALA A 11 41.66 -20.20 -4.79
CA ALA A 11 40.74 -20.12 -3.67
C ALA A 11 39.39 -20.11 -4.32
N GLY A 12 38.85 -21.31 -4.55
CA GLY A 12 37.45 -21.52 -4.87
C GLY A 12 36.70 -20.73 -3.82
N ILE A 13 36.29 -19.52 -4.24
CA ILE A 13 35.31 -18.77 -3.47
C ILE A 13 34.08 -19.63 -3.53
N ASP A 14 33.98 -20.52 -2.57
CA ASP A 14 32.83 -21.37 -2.31
C ASP A 14 31.70 -20.42 -1.93
N ARG A 15 31.13 -19.77 -2.97
CA ARG A 15 29.94 -18.94 -2.79
C ARG A 15 28.86 -19.90 -2.37
N PRO A 16 28.37 -19.81 -1.12
CA PRO A 16 27.30 -20.69 -0.70
C PRO A 16 26.18 -20.56 -1.73
N PRO A 17 25.60 -21.68 -2.17
CA PRO A 17 24.51 -21.65 -3.15
C PRO A 17 23.47 -20.64 -2.65
N LEU A 18 23.02 -19.77 -3.55
CA LEU A 18 21.99 -18.80 -3.24
C LEU A 18 20.74 -19.57 -2.78
N VAL A 19 20.66 -19.85 -1.49
CA VAL A 19 19.52 -20.50 -0.88
C VAL A 19 18.36 -19.53 -0.99
N VAL A 20 17.60 -19.67 -2.05
CA VAL A 20 16.32 -18.93 -2.19
C VAL A 20 15.38 -19.51 -1.13
N PRO A 21 14.97 -18.74 -0.12
CA PRO A 21 14.15 -19.26 0.95
C PRO A 21 12.82 -19.78 0.38
N VAL A 22 12.62 -21.09 0.51
CA VAL A 22 11.36 -21.72 0.13
C VAL A 22 10.30 -21.34 1.15
N LEU A 23 9.15 -20.88 0.68
CA LEU A 23 8.02 -20.51 1.55
C LEU A 23 7.47 -21.76 2.24
N THR A 24 7.46 -21.76 3.56
CA THR A 24 6.80 -22.82 4.33
C THR A 24 5.28 -22.82 4.04
N ARG A 25 4.62 -23.95 4.24
CA ARG A 25 3.16 -24.07 4.05
C ARG A 25 2.38 -23.00 4.83
N ARG A 26 2.80 -22.73 6.08
CA ARG A 26 2.15 -21.70 6.92
C ARG A 26 2.27 -20.31 6.31
N VAL A 27 3.44 -19.93 5.83
CA VAL A 27 3.68 -18.64 5.19
C VAL A 27 2.89 -18.53 3.89
N ARG A 28 2.83 -19.58 3.07
CA ARG A 28 1.98 -19.60 1.86
C ARG A 28 0.52 -19.36 2.19
N LEU A 29 -0.02 -20.04 3.20
CA LEU A 29 -1.40 -19.84 3.63
C LEU A 29 -1.65 -18.42 4.13
N ALA A 30 -0.73 -17.85 4.90
CA ALA A 30 -0.83 -16.45 5.35
C ALA A 30 -0.84 -15.47 4.17
N VAL A 31 0.04 -15.66 3.19
CA VAL A 31 0.11 -14.81 1.98
C VAL A 31 -1.19 -14.90 1.16
N VAL A 32 -1.73 -16.10 0.98
CA VAL A 32 -3.02 -16.30 0.29
C VAL A 32 -4.16 -15.64 1.08
N ALA A 33 -4.18 -15.77 2.41
CA ALA A 33 -5.18 -15.14 3.24
C ALA A 33 -5.11 -13.59 3.15
N VAL A 34 -3.92 -13.02 3.14
CA VAL A 34 -3.73 -11.57 2.93
C VAL A 34 -4.22 -11.16 1.54
N ALA A 35 -3.86 -11.90 0.49
CA ALA A 35 -4.34 -11.62 -0.86
C ALA A 35 -5.87 -11.69 -0.95
N ALA A 36 -6.49 -12.70 -0.34
CA ALA A 36 -7.95 -12.81 -0.27
C ALA A 36 -8.59 -11.63 0.48
N GLY A 37 -8.00 -11.21 1.61
CA GLY A 37 -8.44 -10.03 2.35
C GLY A 37 -8.37 -8.74 1.53
N LEU A 38 -7.29 -8.57 0.74
CA LEU A 38 -7.17 -7.44 -0.19
C LEU A 38 -8.23 -7.49 -1.30
N VAL A 39 -8.51 -8.67 -1.85
CA VAL A 39 -9.60 -8.82 -2.84
C VAL A 39 -10.93 -8.41 -2.24
N VAL A 40 -11.25 -8.85 -1.02
CA VAL A 40 -12.48 -8.44 -0.32
C VAL A 40 -12.50 -6.93 -0.08
N LEU A 41 -11.40 -6.34 0.37
CA LEU A 41 -11.28 -4.88 0.56
C LEU A 41 -11.63 -4.12 -0.73
N PHE A 42 -11.06 -4.52 -1.87
CA PHE A 42 -11.32 -3.87 -3.15
C PHE A 42 -12.70 -4.19 -3.72
N ALA A 43 -13.25 -5.36 -3.45
CA ALA A 43 -14.65 -5.67 -3.78
C ALA A 43 -15.62 -4.76 -3.03
N VAL A 44 -15.38 -4.53 -1.73
CA VAL A 44 -16.16 -3.56 -0.94
C VAL A 44 -15.97 -2.14 -1.49
N ALA A 45 -14.73 -1.74 -1.81
CA ALA A 45 -14.47 -0.42 -2.40
C ALA A 45 -15.19 -0.23 -3.76
N ALA A 46 -15.28 -1.27 -4.58
CA ALA A 46 -16.01 -1.25 -5.85
C ALA A 46 -17.53 -1.23 -5.66
N TRP A 47 -18.03 -1.77 -4.56
CA TRP A 47 -19.46 -1.77 -4.25
C TRP A 47 -19.93 -0.42 -3.69
N LEU A 48 -19.06 0.34 -3.02
CA LEU A 48 -19.37 1.65 -2.45
C LEU A 48 -19.53 2.70 -3.56
N ASP A 49 -20.58 3.52 -3.45
CA ASP A 49 -20.81 4.65 -4.35
C ASP A 49 -20.01 5.88 -3.90
N PRO A 50 -18.98 6.29 -4.64
CA PRO A 50 -18.16 7.45 -4.28
C PRO A 50 -18.77 8.79 -4.76
N TYR A 51 -19.94 8.77 -5.39
CA TYR A 51 -20.56 9.97 -5.94
C TYR A 51 -21.68 10.51 -5.04
N GLY A 52 -21.94 11.80 -5.13
CA GLY A 52 -23.07 12.45 -4.49
C GLY A 52 -24.35 12.35 -5.32
N PRO A 53 -25.49 12.85 -4.79
CA PRO A 53 -26.76 12.92 -5.55
C PRO A 53 -26.66 13.79 -6.80
N ASP A 54 -25.67 14.68 -6.86
CA ASP A 54 -25.33 15.57 -7.97
C ASP A 54 -24.43 14.90 -9.02
N GLY A 55 -24.07 13.62 -8.82
CA GLY A 55 -23.13 12.89 -9.67
C GLY A 55 -21.68 13.31 -9.52
N LEU A 56 -21.34 14.22 -8.61
CA LEU A 56 -19.97 14.65 -8.38
C LEU A 56 -19.24 13.75 -7.36
N PRO A 57 -17.93 13.59 -7.50
CA PRO A 57 -17.13 12.81 -6.55
C PRO A 57 -17.20 13.42 -5.14
N ARG A 58 -17.51 12.59 -4.15
CA ARG A 58 -17.49 12.99 -2.74
C ARG A 58 -16.06 13.26 -2.29
N ALA A 59 -15.86 14.30 -1.49
CA ALA A 59 -14.55 14.58 -0.91
C ALA A 59 -14.18 13.57 0.19
N MET A 60 -15.18 13.03 0.91
CA MET A 60 -14.99 12.07 2.02
C MET A 60 -16.33 11.44 2.42
N GLY A 61 -16.28 10.47 3.35
CA GLY A 61 -17.48 9.92 3.97
C GLY A 61 -18.04 8.67 3.29
N THR A 62 -17.45 8.14 2.23
CA THR A 62 -17.95 6.94 1.55
C THR A 62 -18.07 5.73 2.50
N HIS A 63 -17.27 5.65 3.55
CA HIS A 63 -17.34 4.58 4.57
C HIS A 63 -18.64 4.59 5.37
N THR A 64 -19.40 5.70 5.42
CA THR A 64 -20.68 5.75 6.14
C THR A 64 -21.75 4.86 5.51
N GLN A 65 -21.59 4.50 4.23
CA GLN A 65 -22.47 3.54 3.55
C GLN A 65 -22.36 2.11 4.13
N LEU A 66 -21.28 1.84 4.87
CA LEU A 66 -21.10 0.58 5.62
C LEU A 66 -21.75 0.63 7.02
N GLY A 67 -22.51 1.66 7.34
CA GLY A 67 -23.08 1.87 8.67
C GLY A 67 -22.07 2.38 9.71
N LEU A 68 -20.87 2.75 9.26
CA LEU A 68 -19.84 3.29 10.14
C LEU A 68 -20.11 4.78 10.44
N PRO A 69 -19.83 5.25 11.67
CA PRO A 69 -20.01 6.65 12.02
C PRO A 69 -19.05 7.54 11.23
N GLU A 70 -19.41 8.79 11.08
CA GLU A 70 -18.53 9.81 10.53
C GLU A 70 -17.23 9.92 11.36
N CYS A 71 -16.17 10.44 10.70
CA CYS A 71 -14.89 10.61 11.36
C CYS A 71 -15.00 11.42 12.65
N ASN A 72 -14.73 10.81 13.81
CA ASN A 72 -14.78 11.47 15.11
C ASN A 72 -13.87 12.71 15.20
N PHE A 73 -12.71 12.65 14.55
CA PHE A 73 -11.79 13.79 14.50
C PHE A 73 -12.43 14.98 13.79
N LEU A 74 -13.10 14.73 12.64
CA LEU A 74 -13.82 15.76 11.90
C LEU A 74 -14.98 16.35 12.72
N ARG A 75 -15.74 15.47 13.40
CA ARG A 75 -16.87 15.90 14.27
C ARG A 75 -16.43 16.79 15.43
N LEU A 76 -15.30 16.44 16.08
CA LEU A 76 -14.83 17.14 17.28
C LEU A 76 -14.07 18.42 16.96
N THR A 77 -13.30 18.44 15.87
CA THR A 77 -12.38 19.54 15.54
C THR A 77 -12.79 20.38 14.34
N GLY A 78 -13.78 19.93 13.56
CA GLY A 78 -14.12 20.55 12.26
C GLY A 78 -13.05 20.37 11.17
N LEU A 79 -11.96 19.64 11.47
CA LEU A 79 -10.82 19.45 10.58
C LEU A 79 -10.78 18.00 10.04
N PRO A 80 -10.40 17.81 8.78
CA PRO A 80 -10.20 16.47 8.26
C PRO A 80 -9.02 15.79 8.95
N CYS A 81 -9.15 14.49 9.29
CA CYS A 81 -8.05 13.69 9.80
C CYS A 81 -7.04 13.33 8.68
N PRO A 82 -5.82 12.85 9.00
CA PRO A 82 -4.83 12.46 7.99
C PRO A 82 -5.31 11.41 6.98
N SER A 83 -6.21 10.52 7.39
CA SER A 83 -6.80 9.46 6.56
C SER A 83 -8.13 9.82 5.92
N CYS A 84 -8.66 11.03 6.15
CA CYS A 84 -9.93 11.45 5.54
C CYS A 84 -9.86 11.42 4.01
N GLY A 85 -10.91 10.85 3.40
CA GLY A 85 -11.01 10.65 1.95
C GLY A 85 -10.30 9.39 1.44
N MET A 86 -9.66 8.58 2.30
CA MET A 86 -8.96 7.37 1.87
C MET A 86 -9.92 6.32 1.30
N THR A 87 -11.04 6.02 1.98
CA THR A 87 -12.06 5.08 1.49
C THR A 87 -12.70 5.59 0.20
N THR A 88 -12.94 6.91 0.12
CA THR A 88 -13.49 7.54 -1.08
C THR A 88 -12.53 7.43 -2.26
N SER A 89 -11.21 7.65 -2.03
CA SER A 89 -10.23 7.49 -3.11
C SER A 89 -10.11 6.05 -3.59
N PHE A 90 -10.23 5.06 -2.70
CA PHE A 90 -10.27 3.64 -3.07
C PHE A 90 -11.50 3.34 -3.94
N ALA A 91 -12.69 3.82 -3.53
CA ALA A 91 -13.92 3.62 -4.28
C ALA A 91 -13.85 4.29 -5.67
N LEU A 92 -13.41 5.54 -5.75
CA LEU A 92 -13.21 6.25 -7.02
C LEU A 92 -12.24 5.51 -7.95
N LEU A 93 -11.12 5.00 -7.40
CA LEU A 93 -10.16 4.22 -8.18
C LEU A 93 -10.80 2.95 -8.76
N MET A 94 -11.63 2.25 -7.98
CA MET A 94 -12.32 1.04 -8.42
C MET A 94 -13.40 1.33 -9.46
N HIS A 95 -13.96 2.54 -9.49
CA HIS A 95 -14.87 3.02 -10.54
C HIS A 95 -14.14 3.58 -11.78
N GLY A 96 -12.78 3.50 -11.80
CA GLY A 96 -11.98 3.98 -12.92
C GLY A 96 -11.72 5.50 -12.93
N ASP A 97 -12.25 6.24 -11.95
CA ASP A 97 -12.03 7.69 -11.84
C ASP A 97 -10.74 8.00 -11.06
N VAL A 98 -9.62 7.72 -11.74
CA VAL A 98 -8.27 7.90 -11.18
C VAL A 98 -8.02 9.37 -10.84
N LEU A 99 -8.52 10.29 -11.67
CA LEU A 99 -8.25 11.72 -11.49
C LEU A 99 -8.93 12.26 -10.23
N SER A 100 -10.20 11.92 -10.02
CA SER A 100 -10.93 12.30 -8.82
C SER A 100 -10.37 11.59 -7.58
N SER A 101 -9.96 10.33 -7.70
CA SER A 101 -9.26 9.61 -6.64
C SER A 101 -8.01 10.35 -6.15
N LEU A 102 -7.15 10.79 -7.08
CA LEU A 102 -5.95 11.58 -6.78
C LEU A 102 -6.27 12.95 -6.16
N ARG A 103 -7.32 13.62 -6.63
CA ARG A 103 -7.74 14.91 -6.08
C ARG A 103 -8.26 14.78 -4.64
N VAL A 104 -9.01 13.72 -4.36
CA VAL A 104 -9.57 13.45 -3.02
C VAL A 104 -8.46 13.08 -2.04
N ASN A 105 -7.66 12.06 -2.36
CA ASN A 105 -6.55 11.65 -1.52
C ASN A 105 -5.43 10.98 -2.33
N PRO A 106 -4.40 11.72 -2.77
CA PRO A 106 -3.31 11.17 -3.57
C PRO A 106 -2.54 10.07 -2.83
N VAL A 107 -2.38 10.18 -1.52
CA VAL A 107 -1.70 9.15 -0.70
C VAL A 107 -2.56 7.89 -0.63
N GLY A 108 -3.88 8.03 -0.46
CA GLY A 108 -4.84 6.92 -0.52
C GLY A 108 -4.82 6.22 -1.88
N THR A 109 -4.83 6.99 -2.97
CA THR A 109 -4.75 6.43 -4.33
C THR A 109 -3.45 5.66 -4.55
N LEU A 110 -2.31 6.21 -4.13
CA LEU A 110 -1.01 5.53 -4.25
C LEU A 110 -0.98 4.25 -3.41
N LEU A 111 -1.52 4.28 -2.20
CA LEU A 111 -1.65 3.10 -1.35
C LEU A 111 -2.55 2.04 -2.02
N ALA A 112 -3.71 2.44 -2.57
CA ALA A 112 -4.61 1.52 -3.27
C ALA A 112 -3.92 0.84 -4.46
N LEU A 113 -3.21 1.60 -5.30
CA LEU A 113 -2.45 1.05 -6.43
C LEU A 113 -1.37 0.07 -5.97
N THR A 114 -0.65 0.39 -4.89
CA THR A 114 0.37 -0.49 -4.30
C THR A 114 -0.26 -1.80 -3.80
N LEU A 115 -1.40 -1.73 -3.11
CA LEU A 115 -2.11 -2.90 -2.61
C LEU A 115 -2.72 -3.73 -3.74
N LEU A 116 -3.25 -3.11 -4.79
CA LEU A 116 -3.73 -3.80 -5.99
C LEU A 116 -2.59 -4.59 -6.67
N ALA A 117 -1.42 -3.98 -6.82
CA ALA A 117 -0.25 -4.65 -7.38
C ALA A 117 0.28 -5.78 -6.46
N ALA A 118 0.10 -5.66 -5.15
CA ALA A 118 0.50 -6.68 -4.19
C ALA A 118 -0.33 -7.97 -4.31
N ILE A 119 -1.57 -7.91 -4.80
CA ILE A 119 -2.44 -9.10 -4.99
C ILE A 119 -1.79 -10.11 -5.97
N PRO A 120 -1.57 -9.77 -7.26
CA PRO A 120 -0.98 -10.70 -8.20
C PRO A 120 0.45 -11.08 -7.80
N TRP A 121 1.23 -10.16 -7.24
CA TRP A 121 2.57 -10.45 -6.76
C TRP A 121 2.56 -11.51 -5.64
N SER A 122 1.65 -11.39 -4.67
CA SER A 122 1.47 -12.34 -3.58
C SER A 122 1.05 -13.72 -4.09
N LEU A 123 0.08 -13.77 -5.01
CA LEU A 123 -0.42 -15.01 -5.59
C LEU A 123 0.68 -15.74 -6.38
N VAL A 124 1.44 -15.03 -7.21
CA VAL A 124 2.55 -15.61 -7.95
C VAL A 124 3.64 -16.12 -7.00
N GLY A 125 3.96 -15.40 -5.94
CA GLY A 125 4.89 -15.84 -4.90
C GLY A 125 4.42 -17.10 -4.19
N ALA A 126 3.12 -17.16 -3.84
CA ALA A 126 2.50 -18.32 -3.21
C ALA A 126 2.51 -19.55 -4.12
N VAL A 127 2.20 -19.40 -5.42
CA VAL A 127 2.22 -20.51 -6.39
C VAL A 127 3.64 -21.03 -6.59
N ARG A 128 4.61 -20.15 -6.79
CA ARG A 128 6.02 -20.52 -7.00
C ARG A 128 6.71 -21.02 -5.74
N GLY A 129 6.11 -20.86 -4.57
CA GLY A 129 6.69 -21.29 -3.29
C GLY A 129 7.94 -20.51 -2.88
N ARG A 130 8.19 -19.34 -3.47
CA ARG A 130 9.34 -18.49 -3.19
C ARG A 130 9.00 -17.02 -3.44
N TRP A 131 9.62 -16.12 -2.65
CA TRP A 131 9.48 -14.69 -2.86
C TRP A 131 10.15 -14.26 -4.16
N LEU A 132 9.42 -13.47 -4.95
CA LEU A 132 9.99 -12.82 -6.12
C LEU A 132 10.65 -11.52 -5.68
N TRP A 133 11.96 -11.39 -5.93
CA TRP A 133 12.74 -10.16 -5.77
C TRP A 133 12.98 -9.68 -4.33
N VAL A 134 12.42 -10.31 -3.30
CA VAL A 134 12.55 -9.88 -1.90
C VAL A 134 13.04 -11.05 -1.05
N ARG A 135 14.20 -10.88 -0.41
CA ARG A 135 14.75 -11.90 0.51
C ARG A 135 14.00 -11.95 1.84
N THR A 136 13.56 -10.79 2.33
CA THR A 136 12.79 -10.63 3.56
C THR A 136 11.74 -9.54 3.36
N LEU A 137 10.49 -9.81 3.74
CA LEU A 137 9.38 -8.84 3.62
C LEU A 137 9.42 -7.76 4.70
N GLU A 138 9.91 -8.13 5.88
CA GLU A 138 9.85 -7.30 7.08
C GLU A 138 10.40 -5.87 6.89
N PRO A 139 11.64 -5.65 6.38
CA PRO A 139 12.15 -4.30 6.20
C PRO A 139 11.41 -3.50 5.12
N TRP A 140 10.85 -4.17 4.12
CA TRP A 140 10.07 -3.51 3.07
C TRP A 140 8.70 -3.06 3.56
N LEU A 141 8.02 -3.89 4.36
CA LEU A 141 6.75 -3.53 4.99
C LEU A 141 6.94 -2.35 5.95
N LEU A 142 7.98 -2.40 6.79
CA LEU A 142 8.28 -1.30 7.71
C LEU A 142 8.53 0.01 6.96
N LYS A 143 9.36 -0.03 5.90
CA LYS A 143 9.62 1.15 5.05
C LYS A 143 8.31 1.66 4.41
N ALA A 144 7.48 0.78 3.88
CA ALA A 144 6.20 1.16 3.28
C ALA A 144 5.29 1.85 4.31
N VAL A 145 5.16 1.29 5.51
CA VAL A 145 4.37 1.89 6.59
C VAL A 145 4.90 3.28 6.96
N ILE A 146 6.21 3.43 7.13
CA ILE A 146 6.82 4.72 7.47
C ILE A 146 6.59 5.75 6.35
N VAL A 147 6.80 5.36 5.09
CA VAL A 147 6.62 6.25 3.94
C VAL A 147 5.16 6.68 3.81
N PHE A 148 4.20 5.75 3.82
CA PHE A 148 2.79 6.09 3.68
C PHE A 148 2.26 6.91 4.87
N THR A 149 2.68 6.60 6.09
CA THR A 149 2.33 7.40 7.27
C THR A 149 2.92 8.80 7.19
N GLY A 150 4.19 8.93 6.82
CA GLY A 150 4.84 10.22 6.62
C GLY A 150 4.16 11.08 5.55
N LEU A 151 3.82 10.48 4.39
CA LEU A 151 3.09 11.16 3.32
C LEU A 151 1.68 11.60 3.76
N ALA A 152 0.96 10.76 4.51
CA ALA A 152 -0.36 11.10 5.03
C ALA A 152 -0.30 12.27 6.02
N LEU A 153 0.68 12.28 6.93
CA LEU A 153 0.89 13.37 7.87
C LEU A 153 1.35 14.66 7.18
N LEU A 154 2.25 14.55 6.21
CA LEU A 154 2.70 15.70 5.42
C LEU A 154 1.52 16.34 4.65
N ARG A 155 0.74 15.51 3.94
CA ARG A 155 -0.48 15.98 3.27
C ARG A 155 -1.43 16.69 4.25
N TRP A 156 -1.65 16.09 5.40
CA TRP A 156 -2.52 16.65 6.42
C TRP A 156 -2.01 18.00 6.93
N ALA A 157 -0.71 18.12 7.23
CA ALA A 157 -0.10 19.37 7.64
C ALA A 157 -0.25 20.48 6.58
N VAL A 158 -0.06 20.12 5.29
CA VAL A 158 -0.26 21.06 4.17
C VAL A 158 -1.72 21.52 4.10
N LEU A 159 -2.69 20.61 4.20
CA LEU A 159 -4.11 20.98 4.19
C LEU A 159 -4.49 21.90 5.36
N LEU A 160 -3.96 21.66 6.55
CA LEU A 160 -4.17 22.55 7.70
C LEU A 160 -3.55 23.92 7.49
N GLY A 161 -2.33 23.98 6.94
CA GLY A 161 -1.66 25.23 6.58
C GLY A 161 -2.47 26.04 5.58
N MET A 162 -2.92 25.43 4.49
CA MET A 162 -3.71 26.11 3.46
C MET A 162 -5.04 26.66 3.99
N ARG A 163 -5.73 25.93 4.88
CA ARG A 163 -6.96 26.42 5.51
C ARG A 163 -6.71 27.61 6.42
N ARG A 164 -5.60 27.61 7.16
CA ARG A 164 -5.26 28.68 8.08
C ARG A 164 -4.90 30.00 7.36
N TRP A 165 -4.34 29.91 6.14
CA TRP A 165 -3.92 31.08 5.35
C TRP A 165 -5.02 31.55 4.37
N GLY A 166 -6.01 30.71 4.06
CA GLY A 166 -7.13 31.04 3.17
C GLY A 166 -8.36 31.67 3.87
N THR A 167 -8.32 31.82 5.19
CA THR A 167 -9.38 32.45 6.01
C THR A 167 -9.00 33.85 6.52
N GLY A 168 -7.97 34.49 5.95
CA GLY A 168 -7.56 35.84 6.20
C GLY A 168 -8.13 36.85 5.19
#